data_98767bce05164cf8be006a97c47d4109
#
_entry.id   98767bce05164cf8be006a97c47d4109
#
_cell.length_a   1.000
_cell.length_b   1.000
_cell.length_c   1.000
_cell.angle_alpha   90.00
_cell.angle_beta   90.00
_cell.angle_gamma   90.00
#
_symmetry.space_group_name_H-M   'P 1'
#
loop_
_entity.id
_entity.type
_entity.pdbx_description
1 polymer ?
#
loop_
_entity_poly.entity_id
_entity_poly.type
_entity_poly.pdbx_seq_one_letter_code
_entity_poly.pdbx_strand_id
1 'polypeptide(L)'
;MKNSYVQLVLCLVLSSLCGLEAQIYEPTWESLDSRPIPEWFQQAKFGIFIHWGVYSVPSWRKLESERYASYAEWYYARVMDNDDNGGREFHENNYGKDKDYHDFGPMFRAELWDPAFWAETFRKAGAKYVVLTSKHHDGYCLWPTKVEYKKDWNSMDVGPGRDLVGELSEAVRAEGLRMGLYYSLPDWESIPRYGNDYQVSMKYVKKYGVDFDTYVNDICKPQLRELVNEYEPSLIFADAGEWRFGEEFWGTREFLAWLYNESPVKDEVVVNDRFCKGMPGNHGDYYSSEYSDAEIGDHPWEESRGIGGSYGYNRAENLDDYQTSEELVEELINIVCRGGNLLLNVGPTADGRIPVIQQQRLADIGEWLEVNGEAIYGTVPVNTDLQIHSQQARIGFPFERGKEDVSSVYQNQQLGNMFFTTKNNTLYAICTNYPEGDLIIGGLPNTKGIEISMLGYGKKIDWRIEDGKCIISAPLMYPSEIPCDYAWVYKIKNCLD
;
A
#
# COMPACT_ATOMS: atom_id res chain seq x y z
N MET A 1 -53.26 28.07 -26.35
CA MET A 1 -52.70 26.77 -26.07
C MET A 1 -51.16 26.62 -26.27
N LYS A 2 -50.49 27.49 -27.07
CA LYS A 2 -49.01 27.41 -27.24
C LYS A 2 -48.17 28.02 -26.11
N ASN A 3 -48.70 28.94 -25.31
CA ASN A 3 -47.96 29.62 -24.24
C ASN A 3 -47.91 28.82 -22.92
N SER A 4 -48.82 27.87 -22.69
CA SER A 4 -48.83 27.06 -21.46
C SER A 4 -47.80 25.95 -21.47
N TYR A 5 -47.41 25.44 -22.64
CA TYR A 5 -46.37 24.41 -22.75
C TYR A 5 -44.94 24.96 -22.55
N VAL A 6 -44.71 26.21 -22.96
CA VAL A 6 -43.39 26.85 -22.79
C VAL A 6 -43.13 27.17 -21.32
N GLN A 7 -44.17 27.56 -20.56
CA GLN A 7 -44.01 27.79 -19.11
C GLN A 7 -43.82 26.50 -18.32
N LEU A 8 -44.45 25.38 -18.75
CA LEU A 8 -44.27 24.08 -18.06
C LEU A 8 -42.88 23.48 -18.31
N VAL A 9 -42.34 23.64 -19.51
CA VAL A 9 -41.00 23.20 -19.86
C VAL A 9 -39.94 24.06 -19.18
N LEU A 10 -40.16 25.36 -19.00
CA LEU A 10 -39.23 26.25 -18.29
C LEU A 10 -39.22 25.97 -16.78
N CYS A 11 -40.36 25.59 -16.18
CA CYS A 11 -40.40 25.17 -14.76
C CYS A 11 -39.76 23.80 -14.53
N LEU A 12 -39.82 22.85 -15.48
CA LEU A 12 -39.18 21.55 -15.39
C LEU A 12 -37.66 21.65 -15.61
N VAL A 13 -37.18 22.62 -16.40
CA VAL A 13 -35.73 22.85 -16.57
C VAL A 13 -35.13 23.63 -15.40
N LEU A 14 -35.93 24.50 -14.74
CA LEU A 14 -35.49 25.22 -13.54
C LEU A 14 -35.52 24.37 -12.26
N SER A 15 -36.32 23.29 -12.20
CA SER A 15 -36.30 22.34 -11.07
C SER A 15 -35.20 21.30 -11.16
N SER A 16 -34.54 21.15 -12.31
CA SER A 16 -33.33 20.31 -12.44
C SER A 16 -32.02 21.08 -12.20
N LEU A 17 -32.09 22.36 -11.87
CA LEU A 17 -31.03 23.22 -11.40
C LEU A 17 -31.09 23.47 -9.88
N CYS A 18 -31.81 22.62 -9.12
CA CYS A 18 -31.56 22.51 -7.69
C CYS A 18 -30.13 22.02 -7.53
N GLY A 19 -29.25 22.94 -7.18
CA GLY A 19 -27.85 22.69 -6.97
C GLY A 19 -27.67 21.46 -6.06
N LEU A 20 -26.81 20.56 -6.44
CA LEU A 20 -26.14 19.72 -5.50
C LEU A 20 -25.45 20.69 -4.52
N GLU A 21 -26.11 20.99 -3.40
CA GLU A 21 -25.38 21.57 -2.27
C GLU A 21 -24.26 20.57 -1.97
N ALA A 22 -23.02 21.02 -2.05
CA ALA A 22 -21.88 20.20 -1.70
C ALA A 22 -22.15 19.69 -0.27
N GLN A 23 -22.14 18.38 -0.10
CA GLN A 23 -22.32 17.77 1.22
C GLN A 23 -21.19 18.29 2.12
N ILE A 24 -21.57 18.88 3.26
CA ILE A 24 -20.61 19.34 4.27
C ILE A 24 -20.45 18.23 5.30
N TYR A 25 -19.20 17.82 5.56
CA TYR A 25 -18.86 16.81 6.55
C TYR A 25 -18.54 17.46 7.88
N GLU A 26 -19.37 17.18 8.88
CA GLU A 26 -19.15 17.62 10.25
C GLU A 26 -18.03 16.81 10.91
N PRO A 27 -17.31 17.36 11.94
CA PRO A 27 -16.23 16.64 12.63
C PRO A 27 -16.78 15.59 13.61
N THR A 28 -17.61 14.68 13.09
CA THR A 28 -18.17 13.52 13.80
C THR A 28 -17.94 12.28 12.94
N TRP A 29 -17.70 11.14 13.55
CA TRP A 29 -17.47 9.90 12.81
C TRP A 29 -18.66 9.54 11.91
N GLU A 30 -19.89 9.70 12.42
CA GLU A 30 -21.10 9.46 11.63
C GLU A 30 -21.11 10.25 10.32
N SER A 31 -20.68 11.51 10.34
CA SER A 31 -20.61 12.35 9.15
C SER A 31 -19.41 12.03 8.27
N LEU A 32 -18.23 11.84 8.86
CA LEU A 32 -17.00 11.56 8.12
C LEU A 32 -17.06 10.21 7.40
N ASP A 33 -17.57 9.17 8.07
CA ASP A 33 -17.71 7.82 7.49
C ASP A 33 -18.82 7.73 6.43
N SER A 34 -19.71 8.73 6.35
CA SER A 34 -20.70 8.80 5.29
C SER A 34 -20.15 9.27 3.93
N ARG A 35 -18.88 9.70 3.90
CA ARG A 35 -18.22 10.14 2.66
C ARG A 35 -18.05 8.95 1.71
N PRO A 36 -18.47 9.07 0.44
CA PRO A 36 -18.18 8.05 -0.56
C PRO A 36 -16.65 7.92 -0.78
N ILE A 37 -16.16 6.71 -0.70
CA ILE A 37 -14.75 6.43 -0.96
C ILE A 37 -14.48 6.60 -2.47
N PRO A 38 -13.47 7.37 -2.87
CA PRO A 38 -13.12 7.54 -4.28
C PRO A 38 -12.85 6.20 -4.97
N GLU A 39 -13.57 5.91 -6.04
CA GLU A 39 -13.52 4.63 -6.76
C GLU A 39 -12.11 4.23 -7.22
N TRP A 40 -11.27 5.23 -7.54
CA TRP A 40 -9.93 4.97 -8.03
C TRP A 40 -9.13 4.04 -7.09
N PHE A 41 -9.32 4.19 -5.77
CA PHE A 41 -8.56 3.41 -4.79
C PHE A 41 -8.91 1.92 -4.87
N GLN A 42 -10.21 1.60 -4.90
CA GLN A 42 -10.66 0.21 -5.02
C GLN A 42 -10.30 -0.42 -6.37
N GLN A 43 -10.18 0.40 -7.43
CA GLN A 43 -9.81 -0.06 -8.76
C GLN A 43 -8.31 -0.25 -8.94
N ALA A 44 -7.49 0.43 -8.16
CA ALA A 44 -6.04 0.48 -8.30
C ALA A 44 -5.35 -0.85 -8.03
N LYS A 45 -5.71 -1.56 -6.96
CA LYS A 45 -5.24 -2.88 -6.53
C LYS A 45 -3.75 -3.01 -6.21
N PHE A 46 -2.86 -2.19 -6.80
CA PHE A 46 -1.44 -2.27 -6.60
C PHE A 46 -0.80 -0.89 -6.51
N GLY A 47 -0.08 -0.64 -5.43
CA GLY A 47 0.70 0.57 -5.16
C GLY A 47 2.12 0.25 -4.69
N ILE A 48 3.00 1.25 -4.76
CA ILE A 48 4.37 1.18 -4.24
C ILE A 48 4.49 2.04 -3.00
N PHE A 49 5.01 1.47 -1.93
CA PHE A 49 5.44 2.18 -0.74
C PHE A 49 6.93 2.46 -0.79
N ILE A 50 7.39 3.59 -0.29
CA ILE A 50 8.81 3.94 -0.27
C ILE A 50 9.20 4.35 1.14
N HIS A 51 10.05 3.55 1.80
CA HIS A 51 10.67 3.92 3.05
C HIS A 51 12.09 4.41 2.79
N TRP A 52 12.28 5.73 2.88
CA TRP A 52 13.54 6.38 2.57
C TRP A 52 13.77 7.60 3.47
N GLY A 53 14.99 7.79 3.94
CA GLY A 53 15.33 8.88 4.84
C GLY A 53 16.72 8.72 5.45
N VAL A 54 16.98 9.42 6.54
CA VAL A 54 18.29 9.40 7.24
C VAL A 54 18.67 7.99 7.69
N TYR A 55 17.73 7.15 8.07
CA TYR A 55 17.96 5.75 8.43
C TYR A 55 18.54 4.91 7.29
N SER A 56 18.42 5.34 6.04
CA SER A 56 19.06 4.69 4.89
C SER A 56 20.59 4.89 4.88
N VAL A 57 21.16 5.77 5.71
CA VAL A 57 22.61 5.93 5.87
C VAL A 57 23.21 4.78 6.64
N PRO A 58 22.82 4.50 7.90
CA PRO A 58 23.29 3.31 8.59
C PRO A 58 22.70 2.05 7.98
N SER A 59 21.47 2.09 7.52
CA SER A 59 20.75 1.03 6.82
C SER A 59 21.06 -0.36 7.39
N TRP A 60 20.92 -0.54 8.69
CA TRP A 60 21.27 -1.78 9.33
C TRP A 60 20.35 -2.14 10.49
N ARG A 61 19.94 -3.37 10.46
CA ARG A 61 19.35 -4.07 11.59
C ARG A 61 19.73 -5.54 11.49
N LYS A 62 20.02 -6.19 12.62
CA LYS A 62 20.22 -7.61 12.66
C LYS A 62 18.97 -8.34 12.21
N LEU A 63 19.14 -9.36 11.37
CA LEU A 63 18.03 -10.18 10.92
C LEU A 63 17.53 -11.08 12.05
N GLU A 64 16.24 -11.04 12.26
CA GLU A 64 15.52 -11.83 13.26
C GLU A 64 14.34 -12.52 12.61
N SER A 65 13.92 -13.66 13.14
CA SER A 65 12.74 -14.38 12.65
C SER A 65 11.42 -13.79 13.14
N GLU A 66 11.49 -12.90 14.14
CA GLU A 66 10.32 -12.24 14.71
C GLU A 66 9.88 -11.05 13.84
N ARG A 67 8.58 -10.93 13.63
CA ARG A 67 7.96 -9.81 12.91
C ARG A 67 8.43 -8.47 13.52
N TYR A 68 8.68 -7.48 12.68
CA TYR A 68 9.14 -6.13 13.04
C TYR A 68 10.54 -6.05 13.66
N ALA A 69 11.21 -7.18 13.91
CA ALA A 69 12.52 -7.17 14.57
C ALA A 69 13.65 -6.71 13.65
N SER A 70 13.51 -6.90 12.33
CA SER A 70 14.54 -6.61 11.32
C SER A 70 14.44 -5.22 10.68
N TYR A 71 13.60 -4.33 11.18
CA TYR A 71 13.31 -3.01 10.59
C TYR A 71 14.49 -2.03 10.73
N ALA A 72 15.19 -1.77 9.62
CA ALA A 72 16.35 -0.87 9.58
C ALA A 72 15.93 0.61 9.73
N GLU A 73 14.72 0.98 9.33
CA GLU A 73 14.15 2.32 9.53
C GLU A 73 13.93 2.67 11.00
N TRP A 74 13.97 1.67 11.89
CA TRP A 74 13.92 1.86 13.34
C TRP A 74 15.30 2.01 13.98
N TYR A 75 16.36 2.25 13.19
CA TYR A 75 17.73 2.40 13.67
C TYR A 75 17.86 3.41 14.83
N TYR A 76 17.19 4.55 14.72
CA TYR A 76 17.16 5.57 15.75
C TYR A 76 16.69 5.04 17.10
N ALA A 77 15.53 4.37 17.13
CA ALA A 77 14.95 3.88 18.36
C ALA A 77 15.63 2.64 18.92
N ARG A 78 16.06 1.71 18.05
CA ARG A 78 16.52 0.38 18.46
C ARG A 78 18.03 0.23 18.54
N VAL A 79 18.78 1.04 17.82
CA VAL A 79 20.23 0.99 17.83
C VAL A 79 20.82 2.12 18.67
N MET A 80 20.36 3.36 18.41
CA MET A 80 20.92 4.53 19.10
C MET A 80 20.44 4.67 20.52
N ASP A 81 19.22 4.19 20.79
CA ASP A 81 18.53 4.44 22.04
C ASP A 81 18.52 3.24 23.00
N ASN A 82 18.10 2.07 22.54
CA ASN A 82 17.85 0.92 23.40
C ASN A 82 18.93 -0.16 23.37
N ASP A 83 19.84 -0.13 22.41
CA ASP A 83 20.90 -1.13 22.27
C ASP A 83 20.40 -2.57 22.34
N ASP A 84 19.42 -2.90 21.52
CA ASP A 84 18.98 -4.27 21.43
C ASP A 84 19.75 -5.06 20.34
N ASN A 85 20.02 -6.33 20.59
CA ASN A 85 20.60 -7.30 19.64
C ASN A 85 21.90 -6.88 18.94
N GLY A 86 22.82 -6.22 19.65
CA GLY A 86 24.15 -5.85 19.14
C GLY A 86 24.14 -4.63 18.22
N GLY A 87 23.06 -3.85 18.23
CA GLY A 87 22.95 -2.62 17.45
C GLY A 87 24.01 -1.59 17.83
N ARG A 88 24.26 -1.41 19.13
CA ARG A 88 25.30 -0.49 19.60
C ARG A 88 26.71 -0.96 19.20
N GLU A 89 27.00 -2.24 19.29
CA GLU A 89 28.27 -2.80 18.84
C GLU A 89 28.48 -2.51 17.34
N PHE A 90 27.46 -2.74 16.51
CA PHE A 90 27.51 -2.39 15.10
C PHE A 90 27.77 -0.88 14.90
N HIS A 91 27.03 -0.04 15.62
CA HIS A 91 27.18 1.42 15.52
C HIS A 91 28.59 1.87 15.90
N GLU A 92 29.09 1.44 17.07
CA GLU A 92 30.42 1.81 17.57
C GLU A 92 31.55 1.36 16.64
N ASN A 93 31.44 0.15 16.09
CA ASN A 93 32.44 -0.42 15.18
C ASN A 93 32.47 0.27 13.81
N ASN A 94 31.34 0.77 13.32
CA ASN A 94 31.24 1.36 11.99
C ASN A 94 31.32 2.91 11.99
N TYR A 95 30.83 3.54 13.05
CA TYR A 95 30.68 5.00 13.09
C TYR A 95 31.38 5.66 14.30
N GLY A 96 31.71 4.89 15.32
CA GLY A 96 32.32 5.40 16.55
C GLY A 96 31.31 5.72 17.64
N LYS A 97 31.81 5.78 18.89
CA LYS A 97 30.97 5.95 20.10
C LYS A 97 30.30 7.32 20.22
N ASP A 98 30.94 8.34 19.65
CA ASP A 98 30.52 9.72 19.78
C ASP A 98 29.57 10.16 18.65
N LYS A 99 29.33 9.30 17.66
CA LYS A 99 28.44 9.59 16.54
C LYS A 99 26.98 9.56 17.02
N ASP A 100 26.24 10.63 16.74
CA ASP A 100 24.82 10.71 17.06
C ASP A 100 23.95 10.44 15.80
N TYR A 101 22.66 10.18 15.96
CA TYR A 101 21.75 9.96 14.82
C TYR A 101 21.70 11.18 13.88
N HIS A 102 21.64 12.37 14.45
CA HIS A 102 21.64 13.62 13.66
C HIS A 102 22.89 13.81 12.80
N ASP A 103 24.02 13.18 13.17
CA ASP A 103 25.22 13.20 12.34
C ASP A 103 25.07 12.41 11.03
N PHE A 104 24.06 11.58 10.89
CA PHE A 104 23.73 10.91 9.63
C PHE A 104 22.98 11.83 8.66
N GLY A 105 22.32 12.88 9.14
CA GLY A 105 21.60 13.84 8.29
C GLY A 105 22.44 14.38 7.14
N PRO A 106 23.62 14.99 7.38
CA PRO A 106 24.52 15.47 6.32
C PRO A 106 25.08 14.37 5.41
N MET A 107 24.98 13.09 5.82
CA MET A 107 25.43 11.93 5.04
C MET A 107 24.32 11.37 4.13
N PHE A 108 23.08 11.70 4.40
CA PHE A 108 21.95 11.40 3.52
C PHE A 108 21.93 12.42 2.38
N ARG A 109 22.49 12.07 1.23
CA ARG A 109 22.75 13.06 0.16
C ARG A 109 21.93 12.85 -1.11
N ALA A 110 21.38 11.66 -1.31
CA ALA A 110 20.59 11.37 -2.50
C ALA A 110 21.28 11.74 -3.82
N GLU A 111 22.62 11.64 -3.89
CA GLU A 111 23.42 12.13 -5.00
C GLU A 111 23.21 11.39 -6.32
N LEU A 112 22.66 10.18 -6.28
CA LEU A 112 22.34 9.37 -7.46
C LEU A 112 20.83 9.22 -7.65
N TRP A 113 20.04 9.99 -6.91
CA TRP A 113 18.59 9.92 -7.01
C TRP A 113 18.06 10.57 -8.28
N ASP A 114 17.30 9.77 -9.01
CA ASP A 114 16.58 10.19 -10.21
C ASP A 114 15.09 9.89 -10.02
N PRO A 115 14.26 10.89 -9.70
CA PRO A 115 12.83 10.70 -9.47
C PRO A 115 12.08 10.22 -10.72
N ALA A 116 12.53 10.60 -11.92
CA ALA A 116 11.92 10.14 -13.16
C ALA A 116 12.16 8.64 -13.38
N PHE A 117 13.36 8.17 -13.10
CA PHE A 117 13.68 6.73 -13.13
C PHE A 117 12.86 5.93 -12.12
N TRP A 118 12.65 6.46 -10.91
CA TRP A 118 11.79 5.82 -9.93
C TRP A 118 10.35 5.71 -10.43
N ALA A 119 9.78 6.82 -10.89
CA ALA A 119 8.41 6.87 -11.37
C ALA A 119 8.18 5.93 -12.57
N GLU A 120 9.10 5.92 -13.54
CA GLU A 120 9.06 4.98 -14.68
C GLU A 120 9.14 3.52 -14.21
N THR A 121 10.02 3.21 -13.25
CA THR A 121 10.16 1.86 -12.68
C THR A 121 8.85 1.40 -12.04
N PHE A 122 8.20 2.26 -11.26
CA PHE A 122 6.93 1.93 -10.60
C PHE A 122 5.77 1.79 -11.59
N ARG A 123 5.72 2.64 -12.61
CA ARG A 123 4.74 2.49 -13.69
C ARG A 123 4.93 1.18 -14.45
N LYS A 124 6.17 0.83 -14.79
CA LYS A 124 6.50 -0.43 -15.47
C LYS A 124 6.19 -1.66 -14.61
N ALA A 125 6.33 -1.55 -13.28
CA ALA A 125 5.89 -2.58 -12.35
C ALA A 125 4.36 -2.78 -12.34
N GLY A 126 3.59 -1.88 -12.96
CA GLY A 126 2.13 -1.93 -13.01
C GLY A 126 1.43 -1.20 -11.88
N ALA A 127 2.15 -0.52 -10.99
CA ALA A 127 1.56 0.27 -9.91
C ALA A 127 0.60 1.35 -10.44
N LYS A 128 -0.39 1.72 -9.62
CA LYS A 128 -1.34 2.79 -9.90
C LYS A 128 -1.16 4.00 -9.01
N TYR A 129 -0.49 3.83 -7.90
CA TYR A 129 -0.15 4.88 -6.95
C TYR A 129 1.17 4.58 -6.26
N VAL A 130 1.77 5.63 -5.72
CA VAL A 130 3.04 5.59 -4.98
C VAL A 130 2.83 6.31 -3.66
N VAL A 131 3.34 5.79 -2.56
CA VAL A 131 3.29 6.42 -1.24
C VAL A 131 4.72 6.59 -0.72
N LEU A 132 5.14 7.83 -0.47
CA LEU A 132 6.46 8.15 0.09
C LEU A 132 6.36 8.46 1.58
N THR A 133 7.27 7.94 2.39
CA THR A 133 7.44 8.38 3.77
C THR A 133 7.93 9.83 3.81
N SER A 134 7.02 10.80 3.80
CA SER A 134 7.38 12.22 3.87
C SER A 134 8.10 12.59 5.17
N LYS A 135 7.65 12.02 6.30
CA LYS A 135 8.32 12.04 7.60
C LYS A 135 8.06 10.71 8.30
N HIS A 136 9.12 9.97 8.62
CA HIS A 136 9.05 8.77 9.46
C HIS A 136 9.15 9.15 10.95
N HIS A 137 9.15 8.16 11.84
CA HIS A 137 9.21 8.36 13.30
C HIS A 137 10.50 9.06 13.79
N ASP A 138 11.56 9.09 12.99
CA ASP A 138 12.81 9.84 13.29
C ASP A 138 12.66 11.36 13.16
N GLY A 139 11.51 11.81 12.68
CA GLY A 139 11.15 13.23 12.59
C GLY A 139 11.81 13.99 11.46
N TYR A 140 12.64 13.34 10.62
CA TYR A 140 13.27 13.99 9.48
C TYR A 140 12.27 14.18 8.34
N CYS A 141 12.15 15.42 7.86
CA CYS A 141 11.20 15.80 6.82
C CYS A 141 11.85 15.73 5.44
N LEU A 142 11.24 15.00 4.48
CA LEU A 142 11.73 14.91 3.10
C LEU A 142 11.31 16.12 2.22
N TRP A 143 10.82 17.19 2.81
CA TRP A 143 10.40 18.43 2.15
C TRP A 143 10.86 19.66 2.95
N PRO A 144 10.95 20.85 2.31
CA PRO A 144 11.33 22.09 2.97
C PRO A 144 10.21 22.63 3.86
N THR A 145 9.96 21.96 4.99
CA THR A 145 8.88 22.36 5.91
C THR A 145 9.10 23.78 6.43
N LYS A 146 8.01 24.56 6.52
CA LYS A 146 8.01 25.92 7.05
C LYS A 146 7.88 25.96 8.58
N VAL A 147 7.69 24.80 9.20
CA VAL A 147 7.58 24.66 10.65
C VAL A 147 8.95 24.92 11.30
N GLU A 148 9.05 25.99 12.09
CA GLU A 148 10.31 26.47 12.68
C GLU A 148 11.03 25.40 13.50
N TYR A 149 10.29 24.56 14.23
CA TYR A 149 10.85 23.48 15.04
C TYR A 149 11.58 22.38 14.25
N LYS A 150 11.37 22.30 12.93
CA LYS A 150 11.99 21.32 12.02
C LYS A 150 12.89 21.97 10.96
N LYS A 151 13.22 23.24 11.13
CA LYS A 151 14.02 24.00 10.19
C LYS A 151 15.41 23.39 9.94
N ASP A 152 16.05 22.82 10.95
CA ASP A 152 17.34 22.19 10.84
C ASP A 152 17.27 20.65 10.74
N TRP A 153 16.07 20.08 10.47
CA TRP A 153 15.85 18.64 10.38
C TRP A 153 14.93 18.28 9.19
N ASN A 154 15.34 18.72 8.00
CA ASN A 154 14.65 18.47 6.75
C ASN A 154 15.65 18.38 5.58
N SER A 155 15.18 17.83 4.45
CA SER A 155 16.01 17.53 3.28
C SER A 155 16.56 18.75 2.54
N MET A 156 15.98 19.93 2.75
CA MET A 156 16.48 21.18 2.15
C MET A 156 17.64 21.74 2.95
N ASP A 157 17.53 21.76 4.28
CA ASP A 157 18.51 22.40 5.16
C ASP A 157 19.66 21.46 5.54
N VAL A 158 19.40 20.16 5.64
CA VAL A 158 20.37 19.15 6.06
C VAL A 158 20.32 17.94 5.13
N GLY A 159 21.43 17.64 4.48
CA GLY A 159 21.56 16.48 3.61
C GLY A 159 21.48 16.82 2.13
N PRO A 160 20.41 16.39 1.38
CA PRO A 160 20.36 16.52 -0.07
C PRO A 160 20.32 17.95 -0.61
N GLY A 161 19.80 18.93 0.17
CA GLY A 161 19.51 20.29 -0.31
C GLY A 161 18.42 20.32 -1.40
N ARG A 162 17.43 19.41 -1.31
CA ARG A 162 16.38 19.19 -2.31
C ARG A 162 15.02 18.98 -1.65
N ASP A 163 13.96 19.36 -2.36
CA ASP A 163 12.58 18.98 -2.04
C ASP A 163 12.26 17.60 -2.62
N LEU A 164 12.52 16.56 -1.83
CA LEU A 164 12.36 15.17 -2.29
C LEU A 164 10.89 14.79 -2.49
N VAL A 165 9.97 15.36 -1.69
CA VAL A 165 8.53 15.16 -1.85
C VAL A 165 8.03 15.81 -3.13
N GLY A 166 8.41 17.07 -3.37
CA GLY A 166 7.97 17.81 -4.55
C GLY A 166 8.46 17.18 -5.84
N GLU A 167 9.76 16.91 -5.93
CA GLU A 167 10.37 16.35 -7.14
C GLU A 167 9.81 14.95 -7.47
N LEU A 168 9.59 14.09 -6.45
CA LEU A 168 8.96 12.79 -6.69
C LEU A 168 7.49 12.91 -7.08
N SER A 169 6.76 13.83 -6.44
CA SER A 169 5.34 14.06 -6.76
C SER A 169 5.13 14.47 -8.22
N GLU A 170 5.98 15.35 -8.73
CA GLU A 170 5.97 15.76 -10.14
C GLU A 170 6.28 14.58 -11.06
N ALA A 171 7.31 13.81 -10.78
CA ALA A 171 7.71 12.66 -11.59
C ALA A 171 6.64 11.55 -11.62
N VAL A 172 6.07 11.22 -10.46
CA VAL A 172 5.01 10.20 -10.33
C VAL A 172 3.77 10.59 -11.14
N ARG A 173 3.35 11.85 -11.06
CA ARG A 173 2.20 12.35 -11.83
C ARG A 173 2.50 12.43 -13.33
N ALA A 174 3.73 12.74 -13.72
CA ALA A 174 4.14 12.75 -15.12
C ALA A 174 4.00 11.36 -15.78
N GLU A 175 4.19 10.29 -15.00
CA GLU A 175 3.95 8.90 -15.44
C GLU A 175 2.49 8.45 -15.32
N GLY A 176 1.56 9.36 -14.97
CA GLY A 176 0.13 9.07 -14.83
C GLY A 176 -0.23 8.27 -13.57
N LEU A 177 0.66 8.20 -12.61
CA LEU A 177 0.43 7.57 -11.31
C LEU A 177 -0.11 8.58 -10.30
N ARG A 178 -0.83 8.10 -9.28
CA ARG A 178 -1.27 8.92 -8.17
C ARG A 178 -0.18 8.98 -7.10
N MET A 179 0.00 10.16 -6.50
CA MET A 179 0.97 10.35 -5.43
C MET A 179 0.28 10.38 -4.08
N GLY A 180 0.72 9.52 -3.18
CA GLY A 180 0.35 9.48 -1.78
C GLY A 180 1.53 9.82 -0.88
N LEU A 181 1.22 10.26 0.34
CA LEU A 181 2.21 10.60 1.35
C LEU A 181 1.93 9.84 2.64
N TYR A 182 2.94 9.15 3.15
CA TYR A 182 2.94 8.67 4.52
C TYR A 182 3.43 9.79 5.44
N TYR A 183 2.80 9.90 6.59
CA TYR A 183 3.21 10.83 7.65
C TYR A 183 3.07 10.17 9.02
N SER A 184 4.20 10.00 9.73
CA SER A 184 4.16 9.63 11.14
C SER A 184 3.65 10.78 11.98
N LEU A 185 2.51 10.64 12.63
CA LEU A 185 2.00 11.67 13.53
C LEU A 185 2.96 11.89 14.70
N PRO A 186 3.35 10.87 15.49
CA PRO A 186 4.40 11.04 16.49
C PRO A 186 5.78 11.05 15.85
N ASP A 187 6.74 11.72 16.49
CA ASP A 187 8.16 11.52 16.24
C ASP A 187 8.94 11.33 17.55
N TRP A 188 10.03 10.57 17.44
CA TRP A 188 10.77 10.09 18.62
C TRP A 188 11.59 11.18 19.32
N GLU A 189 11.86 12.29 18.69
CA GLU A 189 12.65 13.37 19.27
C GLU A 189 11.81 14.50 19.84
N SER A 190 10.63 14.73 19.29
CA SER A 190 9.83 15.91 19.65
C SER A 190 8.94 15.67 20.87
N ILE A 191 8.38 14.47 21.04
CA ILE A 191 7.49 14.18 22.15
C ILE A 191 7.94 12.96 22.96
N PRO A 192 7.84 13.05 24.31
CA PRO A 192 8.17 11.94 25.18
C PRO A 192 7.20 10.79 24.93
N ARG A 193 7.73 9.62 24.79
CA ARG A 193 6.94 8.41 24.65
C ARG A 193 6.38 7.94 25.98
N TYR A 194 5.10 7.69 26.03
CA TYR A 194 4.44 7.11 27.20
C TYR A 194 4.24 5.61 27.02
N GLY A 195 4.91 4.80 27.89
CA GLY A 195 4.61 3.41 28.12
C GLY A 195 5.76 2.43 27.93
N ASN A 196 5.52 1.22 28.45
CA ASN A 196 6.56 0.21 28.66
C ASN A 196 7.05 -0.49 27.39
N ASP A 197 6.42 -0.27 26.25
CA ASP A 197 6.64 -1.16 25.08
C ASP A 197 7.72 -0.68 24.12
N TYR A 198 8.10 0.60 24.15
CA TYR A 198 9.24 1.10 23.37
C TYR A 198 9.86 2.30 24.10
N GLN A 199 10.99 2.14 24.69
CA GLN A 199 11.69 3.22 25.38
C GLN A 199 12.53 4.01 24.34
N VAL A 200 12.02 5.11 23.87
CA VAL A 200 12.89 6.14 23.28
C VAL A 200 13.54 6.90 24.44
N SER A 201 14.87 7.08 24.41
CA SER A 201 15.57 7.71 25.51
C SER A 201 15.17 9.15 25.65
N MET A 202 15.00 9.53 26.89
CA MET A 202 14.83 10.94 27.26
C MET A 202 16.03 11.82 26.84
N LYS A 203 17.10 11.24 26.26
CA LYS A 203 18.26 11.97 25.78
C LYS A 203 17.89 12.92 24.65
N TYR A 204 17.18 12.42 23.63
CA TYR A 204 16.79 13.22 22.46
C TYR A 204 15.63 14.14 22.77
N VAL A 205 14.61 13.64 23.50
CA VAL A 205 13.49 14.47 23.95
C VAL A 205 13.94 15.62 24.85
N LYS A 206 15.01 15.45 25.64
CA LYS A 206 15.59 16.57 26.42
C LYS A 206 16.25 17.63 25.55
N LYS A 207 16.72 17.27 24.36
CA LYS A 207 17.41 18.18 23.45
C LYS A 207 16.46 18.87 22.46
N TYR A 208 15.52 18.11 21.92
CA TYR A 208 14.64 18.53 20.82
C TYR A 208 13.16 18.50 21.19
N GLY A 209 12.82 17.94 22.36
CA GLY A 209 11.44 17.76 22.77
C GLY A 209 10.74 19.04 23.09
N VAL A 210 9.45 19.04 22.83
CA VAL A 210 8.49 20.07 23.16
C VAL A 210 7.35 19.46 23.99
N ASP A 211 6.51 20.28 24.59
CA ASP A 211 5.28 19.76 25.21
C ASP A 211 4.29 19.25 24.13
N PHE A 212 3.33 18.44 24.57
CA PHE A 212 2.38 17.81 23.66
C PHE A 212 1.50 18.81 22.91
N ASP A 213 1.10 19.89 23.54
CA ASP A 213 0.25 20.91 22.92
C ASP A 213 1.00 21.63 21.80
N THR A 214 2.23 22.04 22.06
CA THR A 214 3.15 22.60 21.06
C THR A 214 3.38 21.61 19.92
N TYR A 215 3.63 20.31 20.23
CA TYR A 215 3.87 19.34 19.18
C TYR A 215 2.67 19.18 18.24
N VAL A 216 1.48 19.03 18.81
CA VAL A 216 0.27 18.79 18.01
C VAL A 216 -0.11 20.05 17.22
N ASN A 217 -0.11 21.23 17.85
CA ASN A 217 -0.67 22.44 17.26
C ASN A 217 0.34 23.25 16.42
N ASP A 218 1.64 23.20 16.76
CA ASP A 218 2.67 24.01 16.09
C ASP A 218 3.58 23.18 15.18
N ILE A 219 3.54 21.82 15.26
CA ILE A 219 4.34 20.94 14.40
C ILE A 219 3.44 20.03 13.57
N CYS A 220 2.74 19.08 14.20
CA CYS A 220 2.05 17.99 13.51
C CYS A 220 0.93 18.48 12.57
N LYS A 221 -0.05 19.22 13.11
CA LYS A 221 -1.16 19.75 12.30
C LYS A 221 -0.72 20.72 11.21
N PRO A 222 0.20 21.68 11.47
CA PRO A 222 0.73 22.53 10.41
C PRO A 222 1.43 21.75 9.30
N GLN A 223 2.26 20.74 9.64
CA GLN A 223 2.93 19.92 8.64
C GLN A 223 1.96 19.09 7.80
N LEU A 224 0.92 18.48 8.39
CA LEU A 224 -0.11 17.77 7.63
C LEU A 224 -0.83 18.70 6.64
N ARG A 225 -1.20 19.91 7.09
CA ARG A 225 -1.84 20.91 6.20
C ARG A 225 -0.88 21.42 5.11
N GLU A 226 0.38 21.60 5.44
CA GLU A 226 1.44 21.98 4.50
C GLU A 226 1.57 20.92 3.39
N LEU A 227 1.69 19.63 3.76
CA LEU A 227 1.78 18.53 2.82
C LEU A 227 0.56 18.45 1.89
N VAL A 228 -0.65 18.61 2.43
CA VAL A 228 -1.88 18.58 1.64
C VAL A 228 -1.97 19.77 0.68
N ASN A 229 -1.67 20.98 1.15
CA ASN A 229 -1.84 22.18 0.35
C ASN A 229 -0.74 22.38 -0.71
N GLU A 230 0.48 21.91 -0.46
CA GLU A 230 1.62 22.13 -1.35
C GLU A 230 1.85 20.97 -2.33
N TYR A 231 1.55 19.72 -1.90
CA TYR A 231 1.83 18.54 -2.72
C TYR A 231 0.58 17.80 -3.21
N GLU A 232 -0.61 18.19 -2.76
CA GLU A 232 -1.90 17.69 -3.24
C GLU A 232 -1.95 16.13 -3.34
N PRO A 233 -1.69 15.38 -2.23
CA PRO A 233 -1.66 13.92 -2.28
C PRO A 233 -3.03 13.33 -2.53
N SER A 234 -3.11 12.30 -3.38
CA SER A 234 -4.33 11.50 -3.58
C SER A 234 -4.57 10.49 -2.45
N LEU A 235 -3.56 10.24 -1.61
CA LEU A 235 -3.63 9.33 -0.46
C LEU A 235 -2.79 9.87 0.69
N ILE A 236 -3.34 9.82 1.92
CA ILE A 236 -2.59 10.08 3.14
C ILE A 236 -2.55 8.81 3.98
N PHE A 237 -1.36 8.25 4.13
CA PHE A 237 -1.10 7.15 5.04
C PHE A 237 -0.58 7.73 6.36
N ALA A 238 -1.46 7.83 7.35
CA ALA A 238 -1.09 8.24 8.70
C ALA A 238 -0.55 7.05 9.48
N ASP A 239 0.30 7.32 10.47
CA ASP A 239 0.83 6.28 11.34
C ASP A 239 0.86 6.72 12.82
N ALA A 240 -0.26 6.48 13.50
CA ALA A 240 -0.47 6.71 14.91
C ALA A 240 -1.53 5.79 15.55
N GLY A 241 -2.16 4.91 14.76
CA GLY A 241 -3.31 4.14 15.20
C GLY A 241 -3.04 3.22 16.39
N GLU A 242 -1.83 2.73 16.54
CA GLU A 242 -1.40 1.89 17.68
C GLU A 242 -0.89 2.72 18.87
N TRP A 243 -0.70 4.02 18.67
CA TRP A 243 -0.20 4.91 19.70
C TRP A 243 -1.33 5.35 20.63
N ARG A 244 -1.02 5.57 21.89
CA ARG A 244 -1.96 5.73 23.01
C ARG A 244 -2.94 6.89 22.94
N PHE A 245 -2.74 7.82 22.00
CA PHE A 245 -3.52 9.04 21.93
C PHE A 245 -4.73 8.90 21.02
N GLY A 246 -5.89 9.30 21.53
CA GLY A 246 -7.14 9.29 20.79
C GLY A 246 -7.32 10.50 19.87
N GLU A 247 -8.49 10.55 19.27
CA GLU A 247 -8.88 11.56 18.28
C GLU A 247 -8.80 12.99 18.76
N GLU A 248 -9.17 13.24 20.03
CA GLU A 248 -9.14 14.58 20.63
C GLU A 248 -7.71 15.12 20.76
N PHE A 249 -6.75 14.25 21.08
CA PHE A 249 -5.35 14.62 21.20
C PHE A 249 -4.77 15.08 19.85
N TRP A 250 -5.01 14.33 18.79
CA TRP A 250 -4.51 14.65 17.46
C TRP A 250 -5.38 15.68 16.71
N GLY A 251 -6.61 15.93 17.16
CA GLY A 251 -7.60 16.71 16.41
C GLY A 251 -7.99 16.04 15.10
N THR A 252 -8.12 14.72 15.11
CA THR A 252 -8.30 13.89 13.92
C THR A 252 -9.58 14.27 13.18
N ARG A 253 -10.72 14.36 13.88
CA ARG A 253 -12.01 14.66 13.25
C ARG A 253 -12.03 16.04 12.60
N GLU A 254 -11.48 17.05 13.25
CA GLU A 254 -11.38 18.41 12.73
C GLU A 254 -10.45 18.46 11.50
N PHE A 255 -9.36 17.69 11.51
CA PHE A 255 -8.47 17.58 10.36
C PHE A 255 -9.18 16.90 9.18
N LEU A 256 -9.85 15.78 9.39
CA LEU A 256 -10.59 15.07 8.34
C LEU A 256 -11.77 15.90 7.80
N ALA A 257 -12.50 16.60 8.67
CA ALA A 257 -13.56 17.51 8.23
C ALA A 257 -13.02 18.62 7.32
N TRP A 258 -11.90 19.25 7.70
CA TRP A 258 -11.22 20.20 6.82
C TRP A 258 -10.74 19.55 5.50
N LEU A 259 -10.15 18.36 5.59
CA LEU A 259 -9.63 17.64 4.43
C LEU A 259 -10.72 17.37 3.39
N TYR A 260 -11.90 16.97 3.83
CA TYR A 260 -13.02 16.59 2.98
C TYR A 260 -13.90 17.77 2.52
N ASN A 261 -13.83 18.93 3.19
CA ASN A 261 -14.65 20.10 2.81
C ASN A 261 -13.86 21.17 2.07
N GLU A 262 -12.61 21.44 2.49
CA GLU A 262 -11.91 22.66 2.14
C GLU A 262 -10.58 22.44 1.41
N SER A 263 -9.98 21.24 1.56
CA SER A 263 -8.67 20.98 0.96
C SER A 263 -8.71 20.95 -0.57
N PRO A 264 -7.59 21.20 -1.25
CA PRO A 264 -7.50 21.11 -2.71
C PRO A 264 -7.76 19.68 -3.23
N VAL A 265 -7.61 18.65 -2.38
CA VAL A 265 -7.74 17.22 -2.73
C VAL A 265 -9.03 16.57 -2.26
N LYS A 266 -9.98 17.35 -1.75
CA LYS A 266 -11.22 16.88 -1.10
C LYS A 266 -12.02 15.87 -1.92
N ASP A 267 -11.97 15.94 -3.24
CA ASP A 267 -12.77 15.12 -4.13
C ASP A 267 -12.12 13.77 -4.46
N GLU A 268 -10.80 13.62 -4.21
CA GLU A 268 -10.08 12.42 -4.61
C GLU A 268 -9.22 11.76 -3.51
N VAL A 269 -8.93 12.48 -2.42
CA VAL A 269 -8.07 11.96 -1.36
C VAL A 269 -8.70 10.79 -0.65
N VAL A 270 -7.89 9.78 -0.33
CA VAL A 270 -8.26 8.70 0.58
C VAL A 270 -7.30 8.68 1.78
N VAL A 271 -7.82 8.25 2.94
CA VAL A 271 -7.06 8.14 4.17
C VAL A 271 -7.18 6.74 4.76
N ASN A 272 -6.10 6.25 5.37
CA ASN A 272 -6.12 5.01 6.12
C ASN A 272 -6.76 5.19 7.50
N ASP A 273 -6.85 4.09 8.24
CA ASP A 273 -7.44 4.01 9.58
C ASP A 273 -6.46 4.27 10.73
N ARG A 274 -5.28 4.87 10.50
CA ARG A 274 -4.20 4.94 11.51
C ARG A 274 -3.91 6.36 12.04
N PHE A 275 -4.87 7.30 11.99
CA PHE A 275 -4.66 8.68 12.51
C PHE A 275 -4.69 8.79 14.03
N CYS A 276 -5.36 7.87 14.74
CA CYS A 276 -5.45 7.89 16.19
C CYS A 276 -5.83 6.53 16.76
N LYS A 277 -5.63 6.37 18.07
CA LYS A 277 -6.11 5.18 18.77
C LYS A 277 -7.64 5.09 18.70
N GLY A 278 -8.13 3.90 18.39
CA GLY A 278 -9.56 3.60 18.25
C GLY A 278 -10.09 3.74 16.81
N MET A 279 -9.30 4.30 15.90
CA MET A 279 -9.64 4.38 14.48
C MET A 279 -9.43 3.06 13.72
N PRO A 280 -8.35 2.26 13.98
CA PRO A 280 -8.12 1.02 13.24
C PRO A 280 -9.31 0.07 13.26
N GLY A 281 -9.74 -0.36 12.05
CA GLY A 281 -10.88 -1.25 11.84
C GLY A 281 -12.25 -0.63 12.11
N ASN A 282 -12.36 0.66 12.40
CA ASN A 282 -13.61 1.34 12.71
C ASN A 282 -13.90 2.53 11.80
N HIS A 283 -12.88 3.33 11.45
CA HIS A 283 -13.02 4.59 10.71
C HIS A 283 -11.93 4.72 9.67
N GLY A 284 -12.13 5.60 8.67
CA GLY A 284 -11.22 5.84 7.56
C GLY A 284 -11.76 5.34 6.23
N ASP A 285 -11.18 5.78 5.12
CA ASP A 285 -11.61 5.36 3.79
C ASP A 285 -11.19 3.91 3.49
N TYR A 286 -10.12 3.42 4.13
CA TYR A 286 -9.70 2.03 4.05
C TYR A 286 -8.99 1.56 5.32
N TYR A 287 -9.11 0.28 5.62
CA TYR A 287 -8.39 -0.35 6.73
C TYR A 287 -7.01 -0.80 6.27
N SER A 288 -6.01 -0.54 7.08
CA SER A 288 -4.63 -0.92 6.79
C SER A 288 -4.22 -2.14 7.59
N SER A 289 -3.58 -3.10 6.93
CA SER A 289 -2.91 -4.22 7.56
C SER A 289 -1.42 -4.23 7.22
N GLU A 290 -0.63 -4.90 8.04
CA GLU A 290 0.82 -4.94 7.92
C GLU A 290 1.30 -6.35 8.29
N TYR A 291 1.77 -7.12 7.30
CA TYR A 291 2.17 -8.52 7.44
C TYR A 291 1.13 -9.35 8.22
N SER A 292 -0.14 -9.04 8.05
CA SER A 292 -1.22 -9.75 8.71
C SER A 292 -2.29 -10.14 7.70
N ASP A 293 -3.02 -11.17 8.07
CA ASP A 293 -4.16 -11.59 7.27
C ASP A 293 -5.36 -10.73 7.67
N ALA A 294 -5.63 -9.69 6.87
CA ALA A 294 -6.83 -8.91 7.06
C ALA A 294 -8.08 -9.79 6.89
N GLU A 295 -9.05 -9.62 7.76
CA GLU A 295 -10.34 -10.28 7.62
C GLU A 295 -11.03 -9.77 6.35
N ILE A 296 -11.66 -10.68 5.61
CA ILE A 296 -12.47 -10.34 4.44
C ILE A 296 -13.73 -9.63 4.94
N GLY A 297 -13.88 -8.37 4.58
CA GLY A 297 -15.03 -7.55 4.91
C GLY A 297 -15.50 -6.74 3.70
N ASP A 298 -16.62 -6.05 3.85
CA ASP A 298 -17.15 -5.18 2.80
C ASP A 298 -16.42 -3.83 2.72
N HIS A 299 -15.63 -3.47 3.75
CA HIS A 299 -14.86 -2.24 3.78
C HIS A 299 -13.55 -2.39 2.98
N PRO A 300 -13.15 -1.41 2.17
CA PRO A 300 -11.87 -1.42 1.48
C PRO A 300 -10.70 -1.57 2.45
N TRP A 301 -9.68 -2.30 2.04
CA TRP A 301 -8.49 -2.51 2.84
C TRP A 301 -7.23 -2.58 1.98
N GLU A 302 -6.10 -2.34 2.62
CA GLU A 302 -4.78 -2.34 2.00
C GLU A 302 -3.79 -3.08 2.88
N GLU A 303 -3.06 -4.00 2.30
CA GLU A 303 -1.96 -4.71 2.93
C GLU A 303 -0.64 -4.06 2.55
N SER A 304 0.16 -3.62 3.54
CA SER A 304 1.51 -3.13 3.30
C SER A 304 2.56 -4.19 3.64
N ARG A 305 3.49 -4.44 2.71
CA ARG A 305 4.57 -5.42 2.87
C ARG A 305 5.87 -4.98 2.23
N GLY A 306 7.01 -5.40 2.81
CA GLY A 306 8.32 -5.28 2.19
C GLY A 306 8.58 -6.37 1.16
N ILE A 307 9.45 -6.12 0.19
CA ILE A 307 10.03 -7.17 -0.67
C ILE A 307 11.01 -8.02 0.18
N GLY A 308 11.64 -7.42 1.19
CA GLY A 308 12.44 -8.08 2.21
C GLY A 308 11.78 -8.03 3.59
N GLY A 309 12.54 -8.35 4.62
CA GLY A 309 12.09 -8.32 6.01
C GLY A 309 12.08 -6.93 6.66
N SER A 310 12.57 -5.91 5.96
CA SER A 310 12.63 -4.51 6.40
C SER A 310 11.94 -3.60 5.40
N TYR A 311 11.28 -2.54 5.86
CA TYR A 311 10.77 -1.51 4.96
C TYR A 311 11.89 -0.60 4.47
N GLY A 312 12.72 -0.03 5.35
CA GLY A 312 13.93 0.68 4.96
C GLY A 312 15.01 -0.28 4.46
N TYR A 313 15.88 0.17 3.57
CA TYR A 313 16.99 -0.66 3.11
C TYR A 313 17.80 -1.21 4.28
N ASN A 314 17.92 -2.53 4.36
CA ASN A 314 18.73 -3.21 5.36
C ASN A 314 19.91 -3.93 4.69
N ARG A 315 21.12 -3.41 4.89
CA ARG A 315 22.35 -4.01 4.31
C ARG A 315 22.70 -5.38 4.87
N ALA A 316 22.03 -5.83 5.92
CA ALA A 316 22.22 -7.16 6.47
C ALA A 316 21.43 -8.24 5.69
N GLU A 317 20.44 -7.83 4.89
CA GLU A 317 19.67 -8.75 4.04
C GLU A 317 20.52 -9.31 2.90
N ASN A 318 20.42 -10.61 2.69
CA ASN A 318 20.99 -11.35 1.58
C ASN A 318 19.89 -11.66 0.54
N LEU A 319 20.26 -12.24 -0.58
CA LEU A 319 19.31 -12.60 -1.64
C LEU A 319 18.17 -13.50 -1.14
N ASP A 320 18.48 -14.43 -0.23
CA ASP A 320 17.50 -15.38 0.33
C ASP A 320 16.55 -14.74 1.37
N ASP A 321 16.81 -13.50 1.76
CA ASP A 321 15.94 -12.73 2.68
C ASP A 321 14.87 -11.93 1.92
N TYR A 322 14.98 -11.82 0.59
CA TYR A 322 13.99 -11.20 -0.27
C TYR A 322 13.02 -12.24 -0.84
N GLN A 323 11.75 -11.89 -0.90
CA GLN A 323 10.76 -12.70 -1.59
C GLN A 323 11.12 -12.89 -3.06
N THR A 324 10.78 -14.06 -3.59
CA THR A 324 10.89 -14.35 -5.02
C THR A 324 9.79 -13.61 -5.81
N SER A 325 9.97 -13.49 -7.11
CA SER A 325 8.93 -12.90 -7.97
C SER A 325 7.65 -13.72 -7.99
N GLU A 326 7.76 -15.06 -7.90
CA GLU A 326 6.63 -15.97 -7.80
C GLU A 326 5.82 -15.70 -6.51
N GLU A 327 6.50 -15.61 -5.35
CA GLU A 327 5.87 -15.31 -4.07
C GLU A 327 5.16 -13.95 -4.09
N LEU A 328 5.77 -12.92 -4.68
CA LEU A 328 5.18 -11.57 -4.76
C LEU A 328 3.96 -11.51 -5.70
N VAL A 329 4.00 -12.23 -6.82
CA VAL A 329 2.85 -12.34 -7.72
C VAL A 329 1.71 -13.10 -7.07
N GLU A 330 2.01 -14.21 -6.38
CA GLU A 330 1.00 -14.98 -5.64
C GLU A 330 0.38 -14.15 -4.50
N GLU A 331 1.18 -13.36 -3.79
CA GLU A 331 0.72 -12.45 -2.75
C GLU A 331 -0.22 -11.38 -3.31
N LEU A 332 0.15 -10.74 -4.42
CA LEU A 332 -0.74 -9.78 -5.11
C LEU A 332 -2.08 -10.43 -5.50
N ILE A 333 -2.04 -11.61 -6.09
CA ILE A 333 -3.23 -12.38 -6.47
C ILE A 333 -4.11 -12.65 -5.25
N ASN A 334 -3.52 -13.17 -4.17
CA ASN A 334 -4.23 -13.51 -2.94
C ASN A 334 -4.93 -12.28 -2.33
N ILE A 335 -4.22 -11.16 -2.19
CA ILE A 335 -4.76 -9.92 -1.62
C ILE A 335 -5.93 -9.41 -2.47
N VAL A 336 -5.76 -9.36 -3.79
CA VAL A 336 -6.78 -8.84 -4.72
C VAL A 336 -8.01 -9.74 -4.76
N CYS A 337 -7.85 -11.05 -4.73
CA CYS A 337 -8.97 -12.02 -4.67
C CYS A 337 -9.82 -11.87 -3.42
N ARG A 338 -9.25 -11.33 -2.35
CA ARG A 338 -9.96 -11.01 -1.10
C ARG A 338 -10.48 -9.57 -1.05
N GLY A 339 -10.33 -8.79 -2.13
CA GLY A 339 -10.84 -7.43 -2.27
C GLY A 339 -9.87 -6.32 -1.86
N GLY A 340 -8.68 -6.67 -1.37
CA GLY A 340 -7.66 -5.74 -0.92
C GLY A 340 -6.86 -5.07 -2.04
N ASN A 341 -6.03 -4.11 -1.64
CA ASN A 341 -4.93 -3.54 -2.41
C ASN A 341 -3.61 -3.99 -1.80
N LEU A 342 -2.61 -4.26 -2.62
CA LEU A 342 -1.23 -4.47 -2.17
C LEU A 342 -0.46 -3.14 -2.28
N LEU A 343 0.11 -2.68 -1.17
CA LEU A 343 1.08 -1.59 -1.11
C LEU A 343 2.47 -2.19 -0.86
N LEU A 344 3.20 -2.49 -1.95
CA LEU A 344 4.49 -3.17 -1.92
C LEU A 344 5.62 -2.17 -1.69
N ASN A 345 6.42 -2.40 -0.65
CA ASN A 345 7.45 -1.45 -0.26
C ASN A 345 8.81 -1.69 -0.91
N VAL A 346 9.44 -0.60 -1.29
CA VAL A 346 10.86 -0.52 -1.65
C VAL A 346 11.63 0.31 -0.63
N GLY A 347 12.87 -0.11 -0.34
CA GLY A 347 13.79 0.59 0.56
C GLY A 347 15.01 1.10 -0.22
N PRO A 348 15.03 2.36 -0.68
CA PRO A 348 16.19 2.91 -1.38
C PRO A 348 17.41 3.12 -0.46
N THR A 349 18.60 3.03 -1.05
CA THR A 349 19.87 3.38 -0.40
C THR A 349 19.98 4.90 -0.18
N ALA A 350 20.85 5.33 0.72
CA ALA A 350 21.02 6.75 1.06
C ALA A 350 21.42 7.66 -0.13
N ASP A 351 22.05 7.08 -1.15
CA ASP A 351 22.40 7.78 -2.39
C ASP A 351 21.22 7.87 -3.40
N GLY A 352 20.06 7.25 -3.10
CA GLY A 352 18.84 7.34 -3.90
C GLY A 352 18.64 6.23 -4.93
N ARG A 353 19.38 5.13 -4.85
CA ARG A 353 19.17 3.99 -5.74
C ARG A 353 18.22 2.97 -5.14
N ILE A 354 17.29 2.48 -5.92
CA ILE A 354 16.51 1.27 -5.57
C ILE A 354 17.46 0.07 -5.71
N PRO A 355 17.57 -0.82 -4.70
CA PRO A 355 18.39 -2.04 -4.80
C PRO A 355 18.04 -2.88 -6.04
N VAL A 356 19.07 -3.40 -6.73
CA VAL A 356 18.89 -4.14 -8.00
C VAL A 356 17.93 -5.31 -7.85
N ILE A 357 17.97 -6.02 -6.73
CA ILE A 357 17.05 -7.12 -6.46
C ILE A 357 15.58 -6.65 -6.42
N GLN A 358 15.33 -5.49 -5.80
CA GLN A 358 13.97 -4.93 -5.74
C GLN A 358 13.53 -4.45 -7.13
N GLN A 359 14.43 -3.83 -7.93
CA GLN A 359 14.13 -3.48 -9.32
C GLN A 359 13.76 -4.71 -10.16
N GLN A 360 14.48 -5.83 -10.00
CA GLN A 360 14.17 -7.07 -10.69
C GLN A 360 12.78 -7.60 -10.31
N ARG A 361 12.45 -7.64 -9.01
CA ARG A 361 11.12 -8.08 -8.55
C ARG A 361 10.00 -7.22 -9.12
N LEU A 362 10.20 -5.90 -9.14
CA LEU A 362 9.23 -4.96 -9.75
C LEU A 362 9.07 -5.19 -11.25
N ALA A 363 10.15 -5.44 -11.97
CA ALA A 363 10.09 -5.74 -13.41
C ALA A 363 9.31 -7.04 -13.68
N ASP A 364 9.58 -8.09 -12.92
CA ASP A 364 8.92 -9.39 -13.08
C ASP A 364 7.41 -9.30 -12.78
N ILE A 365 7.01 -8.56 -11.74
CA ILE A 365 5.60 -8.28 -11.45
C ILE A 365 4.96 -7.50 -12.61
N GLY A 366 5.66 -6.51 -13.15
CA GLY A 366 5.19 -5.69 -14.26
C GLY A 366 4.97 -6.51 -15.53
N GLU A 367 5.89 -7.40 -15.88
CA GLU A 367 5.77 -8.31 -17.04
C GLU A 367 4.56 -9.24 -16.89
N TRP A 368 4.34 -9.76 -15.68
CA TRP A 368 3.15 -10.57 -15.40
C TRP A 368 1.85 -9.76 -15.51
N LEU A 369 1.81 -8.53 -14.97
CA LEU A 369 0.65 -7.64 -15.02
C LEU A 369 0.36 -7.09 -16.42
N GLU A 370 1.34 -6.97 -17.30
CA GLU A 370 1.13 -6.59 -18.71
C GLU A 370 0.22 -7.62 -19.41
N VAL A 371 0.36 -8.89 -19.09
CA VAL A 371 -0.46 -9.98 -19.64
C VAL A 371 -1.77 -10.13 -18.86
N ASN A 372 -1.72 -10.10 -17.52
CA ASN A 372 -2.80 -10.57 -16.67
C ASN A 372 -3.52 -9.45 -15.89
N GLY A 373 -3.12 -8.19 -16.04
CA GLY A 373 -3.67 -7.06 -15.29
C GLY A 373 -5.18 -6.86 -15.42
N GLU A 374 -5.80 -7.37 -16.48
CA GLU A 374 -7.27 -7.39 -16.66
C GLU A 374 -7.98 -8.15 -15.52
N ALA A 375 -7.33 -9.20 -15.00
CA ALA A 375 -7.83 -10.03 -13.90
C ALA A 375 -7.55 -9.44 -12.50
N ILE A 376 -6.82 -8.32 -12.45
CA ILE A 376 -6.41 -7.65 -11.21
C ILE A 376 -7.13 -6.31 -11.05
N TYR A 377 -6.92 -5.38 -12.01
CA TYR A 377 -7.40 -4.01 -11.87
C TYR A 377 -8.92 -3.87 -12.03
N GLY A 378 -9.53 -3.19 -11.05
CA GLY A 378 -10.97 -2.95 -11.03
C GLY A 378 -11.82 -4.21 -10.90
N THR A 379 -11.23 -5.29 -10.36
CA THR A 379 -11.94 -6.51 -10.05
C THR A 379 -12.47 -6.50 -8.62
N VAL A 380 -13.41 -7.37 -8.35
CA VAL A 380 -13.98 -7.62 -7.02
C VAL A 380 -13.91 -9.13 -6.70
N PRO A 381 -13.95 -9.49 -5.41
CA PRO A 381 -14.04 -10.90 -4.99
C PRO A 381 -15.24 -11.61 -5.59
N VAL A 382 -15.13 -12.90 -5.74
CA VAL A 382 -16.24 -13.76 -6.17
C VAL A 382 -17.24 -13.91 -5.03
N ASN A 383 -18.50 -13.57 -5.30
CA ASN A 383 -19.60 -13.73 -4.35
C ASN A 383 -20.55 -14.87 -4.80
N THR A 384 -20.00 -16.05 -5.08
CA THR A 384 -20.76 -17.24 -5.49
C THR A 384 -20.17 -18.50 -4.87
N ASP A 385 -21.01 -19.53 -4.64
CA ASP A 385 -20.57 -20.84 -4.15
C ASP A 385 -19.89 -21.65 -5.26
N LEU A 386 -18.75 -21.19 -5.76
CA LEU A 386 -17.97 -21.94 -6.72
C LEU A 386 -17.45 -23.24 -6.09
N GLN A 387 -17.68 -24.37 -6.77
CA GLN A 387 -17.15 -25.66 -6.38
C GLN A 387 -16.00 -26.05 -7.31
N ILE A 388 -14.83 -26.31 -6.73
CA ILE A 388 -13.67 -26.75 -7.50
C ILE A 388 -13.27 -28.14 -7.08
N HIS A 389 -13.00 -28.97 -8.07
CA HIS A 389 -12.45 -30.29 -7.90
C HIS A 389 -11.06 -30.35 -8.53
N SER A 390 -10.02 -30.06 -7.75
CA SER A 390 -8.65 -30.35 -8.11
C SER A 390 -8.07 -31.41 -7.17
N GLN A 391 -7.23 -32.29 -7.70
CA GLN A 391 -6.69 -33.41 -6.92
C GLN A 391 -5.48 -33.07 -6.04
N GLN A 392 -4.98 -31.85 -6.02
CA GLN A 392 -3.83 -31.45 -5.19
C GLN A 392 -4.02 -30.07 -4.60
N ALA A 393 -4.43 -30.02 -3.34
CA ALA A 393 -4.37 -28.81 -2.53
C ALA A 393 -3.12 -28.88 -1.63
N ARG A 394 -2.18 -27.97 -1.81
CA ARG A 394 -1.19 -27.63 -0.77
C ARG A 394 -1.22 -26.13 -0.59
N ILE A 395 -1.69 -25.72 0.59
CA ILE A 395 -1.67 -24.35 1.06
C ILE A 395 -0.36 -24.18 1.84
N GLY A 396 0.49 -23.27 1.42
CA GLY A 396 1.66 -22.86 2.17
C GLY A 396 1.91 -21.38 1.92
N PHE A 397 1.73 -20.55 2.93
CA PHE A 397 2.25 -19.19 2.88
C PHE A 397 3.76 -19.21 3.07
N PRO A 398 4.55 -18.56 2.20
CA PRO A 398 6.02 -18.60 2.26
C PRO A 398 6.63 -17.91 3.47
N PHE A 399 5.87 -17.10 4.23
CA PHE A 399 6.45 -16.19 5.22
C PHE A 399 6.31 -16.59 6.69
N GLU A 400 5.90 -17.83 7.01
CA GLU A 400 6.01 -18.31 8.39
C GLU A 400 7.13 -19.34 8.54
N ARG A 401 8.35 -18.86 8.69
CA ARG A 401 9.38 -19.68 9.34
C ARG A 401 8.97 -19.92 10.80
N GLY A 402 8.15 -20.94 11.04
CA GLY A 402 8.01 -21.57 12.37
C GLY A 402 6.72 -21.42 13.13
N LYS A 403 5.55 -21.21 12.51
CA LYS A 403 4.28 -21.32 13.22
C LYS A 403 3.22 -22.14 12.50
N GLU A 404 2.46 -22.87 13.32
CA GLU A 404 1.45 -23.85 12.95
C GLU A 404 0.25 -23.20 12.24
N ASP A 405 -0.15 -23.85 11.17
CA ASP A 405 -1.46 -23.95 10.54
C ASP A 405 -2.50 -22.86 10.80
N VAL A 406 -2.54 -21.85 9.91
CA VAL A 406 -3.62 -20.85 9.80
C VAL A 406 -4.66 -21.28 8.75
N SER A 407 -4.74 -22.55 8.42
CA SER A 407 -5.52 -23.11 7.31
C SER A 407 -7.04 -22.96 7.43
N SER A 408 -7.56 -22.49 8.56
CA SER A 408 -9.01 -22.49 8.81
C SER A 408 -9.78 -21.25 8.30
N VAL A 409 -9.09 -20.14 8.01
CA VAL A 409 -9.75 -18.88 7.62
C VAL A 409 -9.90 -18.73 6.09
N TYR A 410 -9.11 -19.46 5.31
CA TYR A 410 -9.04 -19.32 3.85
C TYR A 410 -9.90 -20.30 3.04
N GLN A 411 -10.75 -21.08 3.69
CA GLN A 411 -11.47 -22.21 3.05
C GLN A 411 -12.46 -21.82 1.94
N ASN A 412 -12.84 -20.55 1.80
CA ASN A 412 -13.89 -20.17 0.85
C ASN A 412 -13.40 -19.50 -0.45
N GLN A 413 -12.13 -19.13 -0.58
CA GLN A 413 -11.65 -18.40 -1.78
C GLN A 413 -10.43 -19.00 -2.46
N GLN A 414 -9.70 -19.88 -1.79
CA GLN A 414 -8.62 -20.64 -2.36
C GLN A 414 -9.00 -22.13 -2.41
N LEU A 415 -9.11 -22.67 -3.60
CA LEU A 415 -9.37 -24.09 -3.83
C LEU A 415 -8.13 -24.69 -4.51
N GLY A 416 -7.16 -25.10 -3.71
CA GLY A 416 -5.85 -25.51 -4.20
C GLY A 416 -4.99 -24.30 -4.63
N ASN A 417 -4.39 -24.38 -5.81
CA ASN A 417 -3.57 -23.31 -6.41
C ASN A 417 -4.41 -22.39 -7.32
N MET A 418 -5.69 -22.18 -7.00
CA MET A 418 -6.61 -21.38 -7.81
C MET A 418 -7.23 -20.26 -7.01
N PHE A 419 -7.21 -19.10 -7.61
CA PHE A 419 -7.81 -17.87 -7.09
C PHE A 419 -8.84 -17.34 -8.10
N PHE A 420 -9.79 -16.54 -7.61
CA PHE A 420 -10.86 -16.01 -8.44
C PHE A 420 -11.07 -14.53 -8.23
N THR A 421 -11.21 -13.80 -9.32
CA THR A 421 -11.71 -12.43 -9.34
C THR A 421 -12.83 -12.29 -10.34
N THR A 422 -13.67 -11.26 -10.18
CA THR A 422 -14.74 -10.96 -11.12
C THR A 422 -14.72 -9.50 -11.56
N LYS A 423 -15.15 -9.27 -12.80
CA LYS A 423 -15.40 -7.94 -13.34
C LYS A 423 -16.53 -8.00 -14.35
N ASN A 424 -17.59 -7.25 -14.10
CA ASN A 424 -18.83 -7.37 -14.88
C ASN A 424 -19.33 -8.84 -14.89
N ASN A 425 -19.73 -9.37 -16.06
CA ASN A 425 -20.16 -10.76 -16.22
C ASN A 425 -19.00 -11.69 -16.63
N THR A 426 -17.81 -11.50 -16.04
CA THR A 426 -16.60 -12.27 -16.34
C THR A 426 -15.96 -12.77 -15.06
N LEU A 427 -15.68 -14.06 -15.02
CA LEU A 427 -14.88 -14.72 -14.00
C LEU A 427 -13.44 -14.89 -14.52
N TYR A 428 -12.48 -14.57 -13.69
CA TYR A 428 -11.07 -14.87 -13.91
C TYR A 428 -10.65 -15.95 -12.94
N ALA A 429 -10.26 -17.12 -13.47
CA ALA A 429 -9.68 -18.22 -12.70
C ALA A 429 -8.15 -18.15 -12.84
N ILE A 430 -7.48 -17.84 -11.77
CA ILE A 430 -6.03 -17.60 -11.71
C ILE A 430 -5.36 -18.82 -11.10
N CYS A 431 -4.47 -19.47 -11.83
CA CYS A 431 -3.75 -20.67 -11.41
C CYS A 431 -2.30 -20.30 -11.12
N THR A 432 -1.85 -20.38 -9.88
CA THR A 432 -0.44 -20.11 -9.50
C THR A 432 0.48 -21.30 -9.81
N ASN A 433 -0.06 -22.44 -10.18
CA ASN A 433 0.65 -23.53 -10.82
C ASN A 433 -0.05 -23.88 -12.14
N TYR A 434 0.74 -24.16 -13.18
CA TYR A 434 0.16 -24.60 -14.44
C TYR A 434 -0.60 -25.93 -14.26
N PRO A 435 -1.88 -26.04 -14.69
CA PRO A 435 -2.69 -27.23 -14.44
C PRO A 435 -2.10 -28.47 -15.15
N GLU A 436 -1.94 -29.58 -14.41
CA GLU A 436 -1.54 -30.88 -14.96
C GLU A 436 -2.75 -31.68 -15.51
N GLY A 437 -3.66 -31.04 -16.23
CA GLY A 437 -4.84 -31.70 -16.77
C GLY A 437 -6.06 -30.78 -16.85
N ASP A 438 -7.23 -31.36 -16.82
CA ASP A 438 -8.49 -30.61 -16.90
C ASP A 438 -8.74 -29.80 -15.63
N LEU A 439 -9.04 -28.52 -15.81
CA LEU A 439 -9.52 -27.62 -14.79
C LEU A 439 -11.04 -27.76 -14.66
N ILE A 440 -11.56 -28.08 -13.49
CA ILE A 440 -12.97 -28.36 -13.29
C ILE A 440 -13.57 -27.33 -12.34
N ILE A 441 -14.48 -26.49 -12.85
CA ILE A 441 -15.18 -25.44 -12.11
C ILE A 441 -16.67 -25.79 -12.05
N GLY A 442 -17.18 -26.04 -10.85
CA GLY A 442 -18.62 -26.22 -10.58
C GLY A 442 -19.21 -24.93 -9.97
N GLY A 443 -20.56 -24.87 -9.94
CA GLY A 443 -21.26 -23.74 -9.31
C GLY A 443 -21.29 -22.45 -10.12
N LEU A 444 -20.97 -22.50 -11.43
CA LEU A 444 -21.16 -21.33 -12.29
C LEU A 444 -22.66 -21.01 -12.39
N PRO A 445 -23.09 -19.77 -12.12
CA PRO A 445 -24.50 -19.36 -12.24
C PRO A 445 -25.06 -19.59 -13.64
N ASN A 446 -24.27 -19.35 -14.67
CA ASN A 446 -24.64 -19.60 -16.06
C ASN A 446 -23.59 -20.46 -16.77
N THR A 447 -24.05 -21.44 -17.52
CA THR A 447 -23.22 -22.32 -18.37
C THR A 447 -23.55 -22.22 -19.86
N LYS A 448 -24.51 -21.36 -20.25
CA LYS A 448 -24.93 -21.18 -21.63
C LYS A 448 -24.29 -19.93 -22.25
N GLY A 449 -23.72 -20.09 -23.45
CA GLY A 449 -23.13 -18.97 -24.17
C GLY A 449 -21.84 -18.43 -23.53
N ILE A 450 -21.19 -19.19 -22.66
CA ILE A 450 -19.92 -18.84 -22.09
C ILE A 450 -18.81 -18.88 -23.17
N GLU A 451 -17.84 -18.01 -23.01
CA GLU A 451 -16.63 -17.99 -23.84
C GLU A 451 -15.42 -18.12 -22.92
N ILE A 452 -14.48 -19.02 -23.29
CA ILE A 452 -13.29 -19.26 -22.49
C ILE A 452 -12.03 -18.99 -23.30
N SER A 453 -11.12 -18.25 -22.71
CA SER A 453 -9.78 -17.97 -23.24
C SER A 453 -8.76 -17.95 -22.10
N MET A 454 -7.49 -18.07 -22.43
CA MET A 454 -6.39 -17.82 -21.48
C MET A 454 -5.75 -16.47 -21.86
N LEU A 455 -5.51 -15.61 -20.88
CA LEU A 455 -4.88 -14.31 -21.13
C LEU A 455 -3.46 -14.52 -21.69
N GLY A 456 -3.11 -13.72 -22.70
CA GLY A 456 -1.83 -13.83 -23.41
C GLY A 456 -1.68 -15.03 -24.34
N TYR A 457 -2.58 -16.02 -24.31
CA TYR A 457 -2.52 -17.20 -25.18
C TYR A 457 -3.39 -17.02 -26.43
N GLY A 458 -2.74 -16.95 -27.59
CA GLY A 458 -3.41 -16.61 -28.85
C GLY A 458 -4.22 -17.74 -29.51
N LYS A 459 -4.27 -18.93 -28.92
CA LYS A 459 -5.00 -20.08 -29.48
C LYS A 459 -6.28 -20.37 -28.70
N LYS A 460 -7.17 -21.14 -29.34
CA LYS A 460 -8.43 -21.58 -28.73
C LYS A 460 -8.15 -22.53 -27.57
N ILE A 461 -8.89 -22.37 -26.48
CA ILE A 461 -8.94 -23.30 -25.36
C ILE A 461 -10.08 -24.30 -25.59
N ASP A 462 -9.80 -25.57 -25.42
CA ASP A 462 -10.83 -26.62 -25.45
C ASP A 462 -11.50 -26.72 -24.10
N TRP A 463 -12.84 -26.72 -24.11
CA TRP A 463 -13.66 -26.80 -22.92
C TRP A 463 -15.01 -27.46 -23.22
N ARG A 464 -15.67 -27.96 -22.17
CA ARG A 464 -17.01 -28.57 -22.26
C ARG A 464 -17.79 -28.36 -20.96
N ILE A 465 -19.11 -28.46 -21.04
CA ILE A 465 -19.97 -28.55 -19.86
C ILE A 465 -20.39 -30.02 -19.73
N GLU A 466 -20.16 -30.57 -18.55
CA GLU A 466 -20.50 -31.94 -18.22
C GLU A 466 -21.03 -31.99 -16.78
N ASP A 467 -22.25 -32.55 -16.56
CA ASP A 467 -22.92 -32.60 -15.27
C ASP A 467 -23.00 -31.25 -14.52
N GLY A 468 -23.23 -30.15 -15.27
CA GLY A 468 -23.29 -28.78 -14.72
C GLY A 468 -21.93 -28.16 -14.34
N LYS A 469 -20.85 -28.85 -14.63
CA LYS A 469 -19.47 -28.36 -14.39
C LYS A 469 -18.83 -27.88 -15.69
N CYS A 470 -18.06 -26.81 -15.59
CA CYS A 470 -17.20 -26.35 -16.66
C CYS A 470 -15.86 -27.05 -16.56
N ILE A 471 -15.51 -27.79 -17.60
CA ILE A 471 -14.25 -28.53 -17.70
C ILE A 471 -13.41 -27.86 -18.77
N ILE A 472 -12.27 -27.34 -18.40
CA ILE A 472 -11.35 -26.62 -19.26
C ILE A 472 -10.09 -27.43 -19.39
N SER A 473 -9.73 -27.81 -20.63
CA SER A 473 -8.50 -28.57 -20.87
C SER A 473 -7.30 -27.63 -20.94
N ALA A 474 -6.33 -27.82 -20.02
CA ALA A 474 -5.10 -27.06 -20.06
C ALA A 474 -4.32 -27.36 -21.35
N PRO A 475 -3.99 -26.35 -22.17
CA PRO A 475 -3.30 -26.58 -23.42
C PRO A 475 -1.85 -27.02 -23.19
N LEU A 476 -1.38 -27.98 -23.99
CA LEU A 476 0.04 -28.28 -24.08
C LEU A 476 0.72 -27.15 -24.89
N MET A 477 1.61 -26.42 -24.24
CA MET A 477 2.29 -25.27 -24.83
C MET A 477 3.76 -25.59 -25.11
N TYR A 478 4.26 -25.14 -26.26
CA TYR A 478 5.69 -25.04 -26.47
C TYR A 478 6.25 -23.87 -25.68
N PRO A 479 7.55 -23.85 -25.32
CA PRO A 479 8.15 -22.73 -24.56
C PRO A 479 7.90 -21.35 -25.17
N SER A 480 7.83 -21.24 -26.48
CA SER A 480 7.53 -20.00 -27.20
C SER A 480 6.06 -19.58 -27.18
N GLU A 481 5.19 -20.38 -26.63
CA GLU A 481 3.74 -20.16 -26.55
C GLU A 481 3.30 -19.83 -25.12
N ILE A 482 4.20 -20.00 -24.14
CA ILE A 482 3.94 -19.68 -22.73
C ILE A 482 3.75 -18.17 -22.63
N PRO A 483 2.57 -17.68 -22.21
CA PRO A 483 2.24 -16.26 -22.26
C PRO A 483 2.88 -15.45 -21.12
N CYS A 484 3.19 -16.07 -20.01
CA CYS A 484 3.74 -15.44 -18.82
C CYS A 484 4.33 -16.50 -17.89
N ASP A 485 5.09 -16.04 -16.89
CA ASP A 485 5.57 -16.86 -15.79
C ASP A 485 4.63 -16.76 -14.58
N TYR A 486 4.86 -17.52 -13.53
CA TYR A 486 4.29 -17.50 -12.18
C TYR A 486 2.82 -17.90 -12.07
N ALA A 487 1.90 -17.32 -12.86
CA ALA A 487 0.49 -17.64 -12.78
C ALA A 487 -0.24 -17.42 -14.10
N TRP A 488 -1.20 -18.30 -14.41
CA TRP A 488 -1.95 -18.33 -15.68
C TRP A 488 -3.42 -18.06 -15.44
N VAL A 489 -4.03 -17.21 -16.25
CA VAL A 489 -5.39 -16.73 -16.06
C VAL A 489 -6.33 -17.24 -17.15
N TYR A 490 -7.35 -18.02 -16.74
CA TYR A 490 -8.47 -18.39 -17.61
C TYR A 490 -9.60 -17.37 -17.43
N LYS A 491 -9.96 -16.72 -18.52
CA LYS A 491 -11.06 -15.75 -18.61
C LYS A 491 -12.32 -16.43 -19.08
N ILE A 492 -13.37 -16.41 -18.26
CA ILE A 492 -14.66 -17.05 -18.52
C ILE A 492 -15.74 -15.95 -18.55
N LYS A 493 -16.23 -15.64 -19.75
CA LYS A 493 -17.23 -14.61 -19.99
C LYS A 493 -18.64 -15.18 -19.92
N ASN A 494 -19.62 -14.32 -19.60
CA ASN A 494 -21.07 -14.63 -19.59
C ASN A 494 -21.44 -15.77 -18.63
N CYS A 495 -20.71 -15.90 -17.51
CA CYS A 495 -20.91 -17.03 -16.58
C CYS A 495 -21.56 -16.64 -15.25
N LEU A 496 -21.79 -15.35 -14.98
CA LEU A 496 -22.24 -14.86 -13.67
C LEU A 496 -23.72 -14.40 -13.66
N ASP A 497 -24.35 -14.14 -14.82
CA ASP A 497 -25.76 -13.69 -14.96
C ASP A 497 -26.68 -14.83 -15.41
#